data_8e4f579ec08abf516dd57ac1f36adf1a
#
_entry.id   8e4f579ec08abf516dd57ac1f36adf1a
#
_cell.length_a   1.000
_cell.length_b   1.000
_cell.length_c   1.000
_cell.angle_alpha   90.00
_cell.angle_beta   90.00
_cell.angle_gamma   90.00
#
_symmetry.space_group_name_H-M   'P 1'
#
loop_
_entity.id
_entity.type
_entity.pdbx_description
1 polymer ?
#
loop_
_entity_poly.entity_id
_entity_poly.type
_entity_poly.pdbx_seq_one_letter_code
_entity_poly.pdbx_strand_id
1 'polypeptide(L)'
;MTKGKNIAYVRVSTTEQNEARQREALQAYNIDKWFIEKVSGKDTNRPQLISMLDFVREDDVIYIAEFSRLGRSAKDLLDIVENIEDKGANLISIKENFDTKTPAGKLQMTMLAAIAEFERAMILERQREGIAIAKKEGKYKGRKKIKRTDIDIHYDRYMSRKASKNQISNELGISRNTLTRLFNEYEKTLSGGD
;
A
#
# COMPACT_ATOMS: atom_id res chain seq x y z
N MET A 1 -15.33 -25.76 -26.58
CA MET A 1 -15.30 -24.85 -25.42
C MET A 1 -14.84 -25.67 -24.22
N THR A 2 -13.73 -25.34 -23.66
CA THR A 2 -13.23 -25.99 -22.43
C THR A 2 -14.12 -25.54 -21.28
N LYS A 3 -14.75 -26.49 -20.58
CA LYS A 3 -15.56 -26.22 -19.39
C LYS A 3 -14.68 -25.50 -18.35
N GLY A 4 -15.18 -24.40 -17.77
CA GLY A 4 -14.49 -23.70 -16.67
C GLY A 4 -14.18 -24.63 -15.50
N LYS A 5 -13.11 -24.37 -14.77
CA LYS A 5 -12.63 -25.15 -13.63
C LYS A 5 -13.14 -24.59 -12.32
N ASN A 6 -13.37 -25.47 -11.36
CA ASN A 6 -13.62 -25.11 -9.99
C ASN A 6 -12.28 -25.04 -9.23
N ILE A 7 -11.93 -23.87 -8.73
CA ILE A 7 -10.65 -23.58 -8.09
C ILE A 7 -10.92 -23.22 -6.64
N ALA A 8 -10.16 -23.77 -5.71
CA ALA A 8 -10.23 -23.37 -4.30
C ALA A 8 -9.00 -22.61 -3.86
N TYR A 9 -9.22 -21.49 -3.15
CA TYR A 9 -8.19 -20.80 -2.43
C TYR A 9 -8.39 -20.94 -0.92
N VAL A 10 -7.36 -21.43 -0.24
CA VAL A 10 -7.35 -21.68 1.20
C VAL A 10 -6.16 -20.93 1.80
N ARG A 11 -6.38 -20.18 2.88
CA ARG A 11 -5.29 -19.52 3.61
C ARG A 11 -5.32 -19.89 5.09
N VAL A 12 -4.18 -20.38 5.59
CA VAL A 12 -3.99 -20.78 6.98
C VAL A 12 -2.76 -20.08 7.57
N SER A 13 -2.83 -19.74 8.85
CA SER A 13 -1.72 -19.04 9.52
C SER A 13 -0.64 -19.98 10.03
N THR A 14 -0.89 -21.16 10.51
CA THR A 14 0.13 -22.13 10.99
C THR A 14 -0.44 -23.40 11.60
N THR A 15 -1.77 -23.50 11.79
CA THR A 15 -2.39 -24.66 12.43
C THR A 15 -3.10 -25.53 11.41
N GLU A 16 -2.76 -26.80 11.34
CA GLU A 16 -3.36 -27.82 10.46
C GLU A 16 -4.89 -27.95 10.60
N GLN A 17 -5.43 -27.71 11.79
CA GLN A 17 -6.87 -27.77 12.03
C GLN A 17 -7.69 -26.78 11.20
N ASN A 18 -7.16 -25.61 10.90
CA ASN A 18 -7.87 -24.60 10.10
C ASN A 18 -7.85 -24.93 8.60
N GLU A 19 -6.86 -25.68 8.10
CA GLU A 19 -6.81 -26.13 6.72
C GLU A 19 -7.88 -27.19 6.47
N ALA A 20 -7.94 -28.23 7.31
CA ALA A 20 -8.89 -29.30 7.20
C ALA A 20 -10.35 -28.80 7.18
N ARG A 21 -10.67 -27.87 8.06
CA ARG A 21 -12.00 -27.25 8.15
C ARG A 21 -12.40 -26.47 6.88
N GLN A 22 -11.47 -25.72 6.31
CA GLN A 22 -11.75 -24.99 5.05
C GLN A 22 -11.87 -25.97 3.87
N ARG A 23 -11.04 -27.00 3.82
CA ARG A 23 -11.15 -28.06 2.79
C ARG A 23 -12.49 -28.78 2.88
N GLU A 24 -12.92 -29.18 4.06
CA GLU A 24 -14.21 -29.83 4.27
C GLU A 24 -15.37 -28.96 3.76
N ALA A 25 -15.38 -27.68 4.08
CA ALA A 25 -16.40 -26.74 3.61
C ALA A 25 -16.42 -26.60 2.07
N LEU A 26 -15.30 -26.81 1.39
CA LEU A 26 -15.16 -26.63 -0.04
C LEU A 26 -15.26 -27.94 -0.85
N GLN A 27 -15.18 -29.11 -0.20
CA GLN A 27 -15.23 -30.42 -0.89
C GLN A 27 -16.52 -30.65 -1.69
N ALA A 28 -17.64 -30.09 -1.24
CA ALA A 28 -18.93 -30.24 -1.91
C ALA A 28 -18.98 -29.60 -3.31
N TYR A 29 -18.01 -28.77 -3.67
CA TYR A 29 -17.99 -27.99 -4.92
C TYR A 29 -17.15 -28.61 -6.03
N ASN A 30 -16.71 -29.86 -5.91
CA ASN A 30 -15.94 -30.59 -6.92
C ASN A 30 -14.73 -29.80 -7.42
N ILE A 31 -13.82 -29.46 -6.51
CA ILE A 31 -12.66 -28.61 -6.78
C ILE A 31 -11.63 -29.33 -7.64
N ASP A 32 -11.30 -28.76 -8.82
CA ASP A 32 -10.32 -29.26 -9.77
C ASP A 32 -8.89 -28.89 -9.37
N LYS A 33 -8.71 -27.69 -8.75
CA LYS A 33 -7.40 -27.15 -8.38
C LYS A 33 -7.43 -26.43 -7.04
N TRP A 34 -6.47 -26.74 -6.18
CA TRP A 34 -6.31 -26.14 -4.86
C TRP A 34 -5.07 -25.24 -4.83
N PHE A 35 -5.22 -24.03 -4.30
CA PHE A 35 -4.15 -23.13 -3.94
C PHE A 35 -4.17 -22.91 -2.44
N ILE A 36 -3.12 -23.35 -1.76
CA ILE A 36 -3.07 -23.36 -0.29
C ILE A 36 -1.94 -22.44 0.15
N GLU A 37 -2.30 -21.35 0.79
CA GLU A 37 -1.40 -20.33 1.32
C GLU A 37 -1.13 -20.58 2.81
N LYS A 38 0.13 -20.77 3.18
CA LYS A 38 0.55 -21.00 4.58
C LYS A 38 1.25 -19.75 5.14
N VAL A 39 0.51 -18.64 5.23
CA VAL A 39 1.04 -17.36 5.73
C VAL A 39 0.02 -16.67 6.65
N SER A 40 0.55 -15.88 7.59
CA SER A 40 -0.30 -15.10 8.47
C SER A 40 -1.07 -14.01 7.70
N GLY A 41 -2.22 -13.58 8.22
CA GLY A 41 -3.01 -12.51 7.60
C GLY A 41 -2.29 -11.17 7.48
N LYS A 42 -1.19 -10.98 8.22
CA LYS A 42 -0.36 -9.76 8.19
C LYS A 42 0.73 -9.79 7.11
N ASP A 43 1.08 -10.98 6.60
CA ASP A 43 2.12 -11.12 5.60
C ASP A 43 1.62 -10.65 4.22
N THR A 44 2.41 -9.81 3.55
CA THR A 44 2.10 -9.30 2.21
C THR A 44 2.48 -10.28 1.11
N ASN A 45 3.36 -11.23 1.39
CA ASN A 45 3.82 -12.21 0.42
C ASN A 45 2.84 -13.38 0.35
N ARG A 46 2.09 -13.47 -0.76
CA ARG A 46 1.08 -14.49 -1.02
C ARG A 46 1.34 -15.17 -2.37
N PRO A 47 2.37 -16.00 -2.49
CA PRO A 47 2.72 -16.63 -3.76
C PRO A 47 1.62 -17.51 -4.33
N GLN A 48 0.82 -18.17 -3.47
CA GLN A 48 -0.28 -19.01 -3.93
C GLN A 48 -1.46 -18.18 -4.45
N LEU A 49 -1.75 -17.02 -3.85
CA LEU A 49 -2.75 -16.09 -4.38
C LEU A 49 -2.34 -15.58 -5.77
N ILE A 50 -1.08 -15.14 -5.91
CA ILE A 50 -0.55 -14.68 -7.20
C ILE A 50 -0.63 -15.81 -8.23
N SER A 51 -0.17 -17.01 -7.89
CA SER A 51 -0.24 -18.17 -8.78
C SER A 51 -1.67 -18.55 -9.15
N MET A 52 -2.63 -18.40 -8.24
CA MET A 52 -4.04 -18.61 -8.52
C MET A 52 -4.55 -17.56 -9.50
N LEU A 53 -4.30 -16.30 -9.23
CA LEU A 53 -4.72 -15.23 -10.13
C LEU A 53 -4.13 -15.40 -11.53
N ASP A 54 -2.86 -15.78 -11.66
CA ASP A 54 -2.24 -16.06 -12.97
C ASP A 54 -2.82 -17.30 -13.68
N PHE A 55 -3.31 -18.26 -12.91
CA PHE A 55 -3.89 -19.50 -13.43
C PHE A 55 -5.32 -19.33 -13.96
N VAL A 56 -6.11 -18.49 -13.30
CA VAL A 56 -7.54 -18.27 -13.55
C VAL A 56 -7.81 -17.74 -14.95
N ARG A 57 -8.83 -18.30 -15.61
CA ARG A 57 -9.27 -17.96 -16.96
C ARG A 57 -10.78 -17.71 -16.99
N GLU A 58 -11.28 -17.30 -18.15
CA GLU A 58 -12.70 -17.15 -18.42
C GLU A 58 -13.49 -18.43 -18.09
N ASP A 59 -14.67 -18.28 -17.52
CA ASP A 59 -15.58 -19.31 -17.04
C ASP A 59 -15.10 -20.13 -15.82
N ASP A 60 -13.90 -19.88 -15.28
CA ASP A 60 -13.47 -20.51 -14.03
C ASP A 60 -14.29 -19.98 -12.83
N VAL A 61 -14.46 -20.82 -11.81
CA VAL A 61 -15.15 -20.47 -10.57
C VAL A 61 -14.17 -20.65 -9.39
N ILE A 62 -13.93 -19.57 -8.67
CA ILE A 62 -13.07 -19.57 -7.49
C ILE A 62 -13.95 -19.71 -6.24
N TYR A 63 -13.63 -20.67 -5.40
CA TYR A 63 -14.32 -20.93 -4.14
C TYR A 63 -13.41 -20.59 -2.97
N ILE A 64 -13.94 -19.84 -2.01
CA ILE A 64 -13.30 -19.53 -0.75
C ILE A 64 -14.23 -19.82 0.43
N ALA A 65 -13.68 -20.17 1.58
CA ALA A 65 -14.47 -20.42 2.77
C ALA A 65 -15.11 -19.15 3.34
N GLU A 66 -14.33 -18.06 3.36
CA GLU A 66 -14.76 -16.73 3.84
C GLU A 66 -13.88 -15.62 3.26
N PHE A 67 -14.39 -14.40 3.18
CA PHE A 67 -13.68 -13.22 2.67
C PHE A 67 -12.35 -12.95 3.36
N SER A 68 -12.29 -13.20 4.68
CA SER A 68 -11.08 -13.01 5.47
C SER A 68 -9.89 -13.87 5.00
N ARG A 69 -10.13 -14.92 4.22
CA ARG A 69 -9.08 -15.75 3.61
C ARG A 69 -8.50 -15.12 2.35
N LEU A 70 -9.33 -14.44 1.58
CA LEU A 70 -8.93 -13.81 0.32
C LEU A 70 -8.37 -12.40 0.53
N GLY A 71 -9.13 -11.50 1.14
CA GLY A 71 -8.76 -10.12 1.41
C GLY A 71 -8.26 -9.88 2.84
N ARG A 72 -7.41 -8.88 3.05
CA ARG A 72 -6.95 -8.38 4.36
C ARG A 72 -7.68 -7.14 4.81
N SER A 73 -8.25 -6.43 3.86
CA SER A 73 -9.09 -5.26 4.05
C SER A 73 -10.20 -5.29 3.00
N ALA A 74 -11.23 -4.47 3.19
CA ALA A 74 -12.28 -4.33 2.19
C ALA A 74 -11.70 -3.92 0.83
N LYS A 75 -10.74 -2.99 0.81
CA LYS A 75 -10.07 -2.57 -0.43
C LYS A 75 -9.30 -3.72 -1.10
N ASP A 76 -8.47 -4.48 -0.34
CA ASP A 76 -7.70 -5.61 -0.87
C ASP A 76 -8.63 -6.68 -1.48
N LEU A 77 -9.78 -6.94 -0.83
CA LEU A 77 -10.80 -7.85 -1.34
C LEU A 77 -11.42 -7.34 -2.65
N LEU A 78 -11.79 -6.06 -2.71
CA LEU A 78 -12.34 -5.44 -3.91
C LEU A 78 -11.38 -5.52 -5.09
N ASP A 79 -10.11 -5.15 -4.89
CA ASP A 79 -9.06 -5.18 -5.92
C ASP A 79 -8.85 -6.63 -6.46
N ILE A 80 -8.93 -7.65 -5.58
CA ILE A 80 -8.81 -9.06 -5.99
C ILE A 80 -10.06 -9.52 -6.77
N VAL A 81 -11.25 -9.15 -6.31
CA VAL A 81 -12.51 -9.53 -6.99
C VAL A 81 -12.58 -8.89 -8.37
N GLU A 82 -12.26 -7.62 -8.50
CA GLU A 82 -12.17 -6.93 -9.79
C GLU A 82 -11.21 -7.65 -10.75
N ASN A 83 -10.03 -8.03 -10.31
CA ASN A 83 -9.07 -8.79 -11.13
C ASN A 83 -9.63 -10.15 -11.60
N ILE A 84 -10.42 -10.82 -10.75
CA ILE A 84 -11.08 -12.10 -11.10
C ILE A 84 -12.17 -11.86 -12.15
N GLU A 85 -13.01 -10.84 -11.97
CA GLU A 85 -14.09 -10.50 -12.91
C GLU A 85 -13.56 -10.01 -14.26
N ASP A 86 -12.47 -9.24 -14.29
CA ASP A 86 -11.78 -8.80 -15.51
C ASP A 86 -11.27 -9.97 -16.37
N LYS A 87 -10.98 -11.11 -15.73
CA LYS A 87 -10.62 -12.36 -16.41
C LYS A 87 -11.83 -13.18 -16.87
N GLY A 88 -13.04 -12.71 -16.63
CA GLY A 88 -14.26 -13.42 -16.94
C GLY A 88 -14.56 -14.60 -16.01
N ALA A 89 -13.87 -14.65 -14.85
CA ALA A 89 -14.07 -15.68 -13.84
C ALA A 89 -15.08 -15.25 -12.77
N ASN A 90 -15.49 -16.19 -11.92
CA ASN A 90 -16.46 -15.97 -10.86
C ASN A 90 -15.85 -16.26 -9.49
N LEU A 91 -16.26 -15.51 -8.46
CA LEU A 91 -15.89 -15.77 -7.07
C LEU A 91 -17.12 -16.14 -6.24
N ILE A 92 -17.00 -17.22 -5.48
CA ILE A 92 -18.02 -17.67 -4.52
C ILE A 92 -17.39 -17.76 -3.13
N SER A 93 -18.00 -17.08 -2.16
CA SER A 93 -17.66 -17.22 -0.74
C SER A 93 -18.78 -17.93 0.00
N ILE A 94 -18.42 -19.02 0.69
CA ILE A 94 -19.42 -19.92 1.29
C ILE A 94 -20.06 -19.28 2.51
N LYS A 95 -19.24 -18.74 3.42
CA LYS A 95 -19.73 -18.19 4.69
C LYS A 95 -20.61 -16.96 4.49
N GLU A 96 -20.25 -16.09 3.57
CA GLU A 96 -21.00 -14.88 3.28
C GLU A 96 -22.16 -15.11 2.30
N ASN A 97 -22.32 -16.34 1.79
CA ASN A 97 -23.29 -16.67 0.76
C ASN A 97 -23.21 -15.69 -0.42
N PHE A 98 -21.99 -15.48 -0.90
CA PHE A 98 -21.66 -14.50 -1.91
C PHE A 98 -21.32 -15.17 -3.24
N ASP A 99 -21.81 -14.60 -4.35
CA ASP A 99 -21.51 -15.03 -5.71
C ASP A 99 -21.51 -13.80 -6.62
N THR A 100 -20.36 -13.50 -7.25
CA THR A 100 -20.20 -12.33 -8.12
C THR A 100 -21.15 -12.32 -9.33
N LYS A 101 -21.60 -13.46 -9.81
CA LYS A 101 -22.54 -13.55 -10.93
C LYS A 101 -23.98 -13.14 -10.57
N THR A 102 -24.31 -13.12 -9.30
CA THR A 102 -25.69 -12.83 -8.86
C THR A 102 -25.94 -11.34 -8.67
N PRO A 103 -27.16 -10.83 -8.90
CA PRO A 103 -27.52 -9.45 -8.57
C PRO A 103 -27.30 -9.12 -7.08
N ALA A 104 -27.53 -10.08 -6.19
CA ALA A 104 -27.29 -9.93 -4.76
C ALA A 104 -25.80 -9.79 -4.45
N GLY A 105 -24.93 -10.58 -5.09
CA GLY A 105 -23.47 -10.45 -4.96
C GLY A 105 -22.96 -9.10 -5.45
N LYS A 106 -23.44 -8.60 -6.58
CA LYS A 106 -23.12 -7.25 -7.09
C LYS A 106 -23.52 -6.16 -6.11
N LEU A 107 -24.69 -6.26 -5.50
CA LEU A 107 -25.13 -5.35 -4.46
C LEU A 107 -24.21 -5.42 -3.24
N GLN A 108 -23.84 -6.61 -2.77
CA GLN A 108 -22.92 -6.81 -1.64
C GLN A 108 -21.57 -6.17 -1.92
N MET A 109 -21.01 -6.32 -3.14
CA MET A 109 -19.74 -5.66 -3.53
C MET A 109 -19.86 -4.15 -3.54
N THR A 110 -20.96 -3.60 -4.05
CA THR A 110 -21.21 -2.15 -4.03
C THR A 110 -21.27 -1.62 -2.60
N MET A 111 -21.94 -2.32 -1.70
CA MET A 111 -22.00 -1.94 -0.28
C MET A 111 -20.61 -2.00 0.38
N LEU A 112 -19.82 -3.04 0.08
CA LEU A 112 -18.47 -3.20 0.60
C LEU A 112 -17.55 -2.06 0.10
N ALA A 113 -17.67 -1.68 -1.18
CA ALA A 113 -16.94 -0.56 -1.76
C ALA A 113 -17.30 0.78 -1.07
N ALA A 114 -18.58 1.03 -0.84
CA ALA A 114 -19.03 2.22 -0.13
C ALA A 114 -18.51 2.28 1.31
N ILE A 115 -18.48 1.14 2.02
CA ILE A 115 -17.93 1.05 3.38
C ILE A 115 -16.42 1.33 3.36
N ALA A 116 -15.67 0.74 2.41
CA ALA A 116 -14.23 0.96 2.28
C ALA A 116 -13.89 2.44 1.99
N GLU A 117 -14.68 3.10 1.16
CA GLU A 117 -14.53 4.53 0.86
C GLU A 117 -14.83 5.39 2.09
N PHE A 118 -15.90 5.08 2.81
CA PHE A 118 -16.26 5.76 4.05
C PHE A 118 -15.15 5.62 5.12
N GLU A 119 -14.64 4.41 5.35
CA GLU A 119 -13.53 4.19 6.28
C GLU A 119 -12.29 5.01 5.90
N ARG A 120 -11.96 5.07 4.60
CA ARG A 120 -10.84 5.89 4.09
C ARG A 120 -11.07 7.38 4.36
N ALA A 121 -12.28 7.88 4.10
CA ALA A 121 -12.62 9.28 4.35
C ALA A 121 -12.47 9.63 5.83
N MET A 122 -12.96 8.79 6.73
CA MET A 122 -12.84 8.96 8.18
C MET A 122 -11.39 8.95 8.68
N ILE A 123 -10.53 8.10 8.09
CA ILE A 123 -9.09 8.08 8.41
C ILE A 123 -8.42 9.38 7.98
N LEU A 124 -8.71 9.88 6.77
CA LEU A 124 -8.15 11.13 6.26
C LEU A 124 -8.59 12.34 7.08
N GLU A 125 -9.84 12.37 7.51
CA GLU A 125 -10.38 13.44 8.38
C GLU A 125 -9.63 13.47 9.72
N ARG A 126 -9.55 12.34 10.43
CA ARG A 126 -8.78 12.23 11.68
C ARG A 126 -7.31 12.61 11.51
N GLN A 127 -6.71 12.24 10.37
CA GLN A 127 -5.33 12.62 10.07
C GLN A 127 -5.18 14.14 9.89
N ARG A 128 -6.13 14.79 9.19
CA ARG A 128 -6.13 16.26 9.02
C ARG A 128 -6.24 16.98 10.36
N GLU A 129 -7.16 16.52 11.23
CA GLU A 129 -7.32 17.06 12.58
C GLU A 129 -6.04 16.89 13.42
N GLY A 130 -5.46 15.69 13.42
CA GLY A 130 -4.20 15.41 14.12
C GLY A 130 -3.04 16.29 13.62
N ILE A 131 -2.92 16.53 12.31
CA ILE A 131 -1.93 17.45 11.73
C ILE A 131 -2.20 18.89 12.17
N ALA A 132 -3.47 19.32 12.20
CA ALA A 132 -3.83 20.67 12.62
C ALA A 132 -3.46 20.93 14.09
N ILE A 133 -3.73 19.96 14.98
CA ILE A 133 -3.34 20.00 16.39
C ILE A 133 -1.81 20.05 16.51
N ALA A 134 -1.09 19.15 15.85
CA ALA A 134 0.36 19.08 15.89
C ALA A 134 1.04 20.37 15.37
N LYS A 135 0.43 21.04 14.37
CA LYS A 135 0.88 22.36 13.90
C LYS A 135 0.67 23.44 14.97
N LYS A 136 -0.48 23.48 15.65
CA LYS A 136 -0.75 24.44 16.74
C LYS A 136 0.21 24.25 17.91
N GLU A 137 0.57 23.01 18.22
CA GLU A 137 1.53 22.67 19.28
C GLU A 137 3.00 22.84 18.86
N GLY A 138 3.28 23.31 17.63
CA GLY A 138 4.65 23.52 17.14
C GLY A 138 5.46 22.23 16.94
N LYS A 139 4.78 21.06 16.95
CA LYS A 139 5.43 19.76 16.73
C LYS A 139 5.85 19.57 15.28
N TYR A 140 5.22 20.28 14.34
CA TYR A 140 5.47 20.18 12.90
C TYR A 140 6.62 21.07 12.48
N LYS A 141 7.85 20.59 12.67
CA LYS A 141 9.08 21.38 12.42
C LYS A 141 9.52 21.42 10.95
N GLY A 142 8.79 20.75 10.06
CA GLY A 142 9.16 20.62 8.65
C GLY A 142 10.48 19.83 8.45
N ARG A 143 11.05 19.96 7.24
CA ARG A 143 12.35 19.34 6.94
C ARG A 143 13.46 20.07 7.72
N LYS A 144 14.34 19.30 8.40
CA LYS A 144 15.51 19.87 9.06
C LYS A 144 16.34 20.67 8.06
N LYS A 145 16.67 21.93 8.43
CA LYS A 145 17.57 22.75 7.63
C LYS A 145 18.95 22.12 7.61
N ILE A 146 19.55 22.07 6.44
CA ILE A 146 20.97 21.69 6.30
C ILE A 146 21.79 22.79 6.97
N LYS A 147 22.59 22.41 7.99
CA LYS A 147 23.57 23.27 8.64
C LYS A 147 24.95 22.75 8.24
N ARG A 148 25.88 23.66 8.01
CA ARG A 148 27.29 23.34 7.76
C ARG A 148 28.17 24.22 8.60
N THR A 149 29.17 23.60 9.22
CA THR A 149 30.20 24.29 10.03
C THR A 149 31.36 24.81 9.21
N ASP A 150 31.51 24.31 7.97
CA ASP A 150 32.57 24.60 7.01
C ASP A 150 32.16 25.65 5.95
N ILE A 151 31.08 26.39 6.21
CA ILE A 151 30.55 27.35 5.24
C ILE A 151 31.43 28.57 5.03
N ASP A 152 32.17 28.98 6.04
CA ASP A 152 33.16 30.03 6.02
C ASP A 152 34.21 29.82 4.92
N ILE A 153 34.82 28.61 4.89
CA ILE A 153 35.85 28.24 3.90
C ILE A 153 35.30 28.35 2.47
N HIS A 154 34.05 27.88 2.28
CA HIS A 154 33.41 27.92 0.97
C HIS A 154 32.94 29.32 0.57
N TYR A 155 32.57 30.15 1.54
CA TYR A 155 32.23 31.54 1.33
C TYR A 155 33.48 32.35 0.89
N ASP A 156 34.64 32.17 1.57
CA ASP A 156 35.89 32.78 1.19
C ASP A 156 36.39 32.40 -0.21
N ARG A 157 36.21 31.13 -0.59
CA ARG A 157 36.50 30.66 -1.96
C ARG A 157 35.61 31.34 -2.99
N TYR A 158 34.34 31.59 -2.68
CA TYR A 158 33.41 32.30 -3.52
C TYR A 158 33.78 33.80 -3.63
N MET A 159 34.01 34.47 -2.52
CA MET A 159 34.35 35.90 -2.50
C MET A 159 35.68 36.18 -3.16
N SER A 160 36.67 35.33 -3.02
CA SER A 160 37.99 35.41 -3.69
C SER A 160 37.95 34.98 -5.17
N ARG A 161 36.75 34.68 -5.75
CA ARG A 161 36.53 34.20 -7.12
C ARG A 161 37.27 32.91 -7.48
N LYS A 162 37.70 32.13 -6.50
CA LYS A 162 38.38 30.84 -6.69
C LYS A 162 37.42 29.73 -7.08
N ALA A 163 36.13 29.87 -6.75
CA ALA A 163 35.08 28.91 -7.12
C ALA A 163 33.73 29.62 -7.33
N SER A 164 32.94 29.14 -8.29
CA SER A 164 31.57 29.59 -8.52
C SER A 164 30.58 28.90 -7.56
N LYS A 165 29.40 29.53 -7.34
CA LYS A 165 28.32 28.89 -6.57
C LYS A 165 27.92 27.51 -7.12
N ASN A 166 27.98 27.31 -8.43
CA ASN A 166 27.67 26.00 -9.05
C ASN A 166 28.72 24.94 -8.68
N GLN A 167 30.01 25.28 -8.75
CA GLN A 167 31.07 24.36 -8.37
C GLN A 167 30.95 23.97 -6.91
N ILE A 168 30.80 24.96 -6.02
CA ILE A 168 30.67 24.72 -4.57
C ILE A 168 29.41 23.90 -4.25
N SER A 169 28.26 24.19 -4.90
CA SER A 169 27.03 23.42 -4.65
C SER A 169 27.16 21.97 -5.07
N ASN A 170 27.84 21.69 -6.20
CA ASN A 170 28.14 20.33 -6.68
C ASN A 170 29.11 19.60 -5.74
N GLU A 171 30.20 20.24 -5.32
CA GLU A 171 31.17 19.69 -4.34
C GLU A 171 30.48 19.29 -3.02
N LEU A 172 29.52 20.11 -2.55
CA LEU A 172 28.81 19.92 -1.32
C LEU A 172 27.57 18.99 -1.43
N GLY A 173 27.20 18.58 -2.64
CA GLY A 173 26.00 17.76 -2.89
C GLY A 173 24.69 18.45 -2.47
N ILE A 174 24.62 19.78 -2.56
CA ILE A 174 23.45 20.58 -2.19
C ILE A 174 22.96 21.42 -3.37
N SER A 175 21.68 21.86 -3.34
CA SER A 175 21.18 22.76 -4.36
C SER A 175 21.83 24.15 -4.25
N ARG A 176 21.97 24.85 -5.39
CA ARG A 176 22.43 26.23 -5.44
C ARG A 176 21.62 27.18 -4.54
N ASN A 177 20.30 26.96 -4.45
CA ASN A 177 19.42 27.74 -3.57
C ASN A 177 19.75 27.50 -2.10
N THR A 178 20.07 26.26 -1.72
CA THR A 178 20.51 25.91 -0.37
C THR A 178 21.83 26.58 -0.04
N LEU A 179 22.80 26.57 -0.98
CA LEU A 179 24.08 27.25 -0.81
C LEU A 179 23.90 28.75 -0.64
N THR A 180 23.09 29.40 -1.48
CA THR A 180 22.80 30.85 -1.38
C THR A 180 22.19 31.19 -0.03
N ARG A 181 21.27 30.39 0.48
CA ARG A 181 20.72 30.58 1.82
C ARG A 181 21.78 30.47 2.90
N LEU A 182 22.67 29.48 2.83
CA LEU A 182 23.75 29.31 3.80
C LEU A 182 24.74 30.49 3.77
N PHE A 183 25.07 31.01 2.60
CA PHE A 183 25.90 32.20 2.47
C PHE A 183 25.23 33.44 3.08
N ASN A 184 23.95 33.66 2.78
CA ASN A 184 23.21 34.79 3.36
C ASN A 184 23.08 34.69 4.90
N GLU A 185 22.92 33.45 5.42
CA GLU A 185 22.93 33.22 6.89
C GLU A 185 24.29 33.51 7.49
N TYR A 186 25.38 33.15 6.82
CA TYR A 186 26.75 33.44 7.25
C TYR A 186 27.08 34.95 7.19
N GLU A 187 26.73 35.65 6.11
CA GLU A 187 26.87 37.11 5.99
C GLU A 187 26.19 37.85 7.12
N LYS A 188 25.01 37.42 7.55
CA LYS A 188 24.30 37.99 8.69
C LYS A 188 25.05 37.80 10.01
N THR A 189 25.78 36.70 10.17
CA THR A 189 26.61 36.49 11.37
C THR A 189 27.85 37.37 11.38
N LEU A 190 28.39 37.72 10.20
CA LEU A 190 29.50 38.66 10.07
C LEU A 190 29.08 40.12 10.31
N SER A 191 27.86 40.49 9.89
CA SER A 191 27.33 41.86 10.02
C SER A 191 26.60 42.14 11.35
N GLY A 192 26.35 41.14 12.18
CA GLY A 192 25.64 41.26 13.47
C GLY A 192 26.54 41.18 14.69
N GLY A 193 27.82 41.36 14.54
CA GLY A 193 28.83 41.36 15.60
C GLY A 193 29.30 42.77 16.02
N ASP A 194 28.31 43.63 16.34
CA ASP A 194 28.54 44.91 17.06
C ASP A 194 27.55 44.99 18.22
#